data_5f04c19b58786a3f302270af3372e027
#
_entry.id   5f04c19b58786a3f302270af3372e027
#
_cell.length_a   1.000
_cell.length_b   1.000
_cell.length_c   1.000
_cell.angle_alpha   90.00
_cell.angle_beta   90.00
_cell.angle_gamma   90.00
#
_symmetry.space_group_name_H-M   'P 1'
#
loop_
_entity.id
_entity.type
_entity.pdbx_description
1 polymer ?
#
loop_
_entity_poly.entity_id
_entity_poly.type
_entity_poly.pdbx_seq_one_letter_code
_entity_poly.pdbx_strand_id
1 'polypeptide(L)'
;MLDILKGAGVTNCKTWCGESGQIEQAFAEVATHKPEVLVVLGGDGTIRTAAEACAGTGTYLLPLPGGTLNVLPRALYGDSPWQEALKETLANPLTKKLSGGRVRHNVFFVAAVVGAPGLWMEAREAIREGDILNAVGKAGVAFEAMFDTTIQYFISPEVSGKAEVVAVICPLVSEQLCDSEQTPEAAAIDVGNATELLGLATAAAFGKWRDDESVTLTKTRHVTVQSNKDIPLFLDGERVKVGKKAEITFVPNAVNVIVPQNPIT
;
A
#
# COMPACT_ATOMS: atom_id res chain seq x y z
N MET A 1 23.63 -8.49 -1.65
CA MET A 1 22.93 -8.21 -2.90
C MET A 1 23.85 -8.39 -4.12
N LEU A 2 24.95 -7.66 -4.21
CA LEU A 2 25.86 -7.74 -5.39
C LEU A 2 26.37 -9.15 -5.68
N ASP A 3 26.67 -9.94 -4.65
CA ASP A 3 27.13 -11.32 -4.85
C ASP A 3 26.05 -12.23 -5.44
N ILE A 4 24.79 -12.02 -5.05
CA ILE A 4 23.64 -12.76 -5.62
C ILE A 4 23.47 -12.38 -7.09
N LEU A 5 23.50 -11.07 -7.41
CA LEU A 5 23.40 -10.59 -8.79
C LEU A 5 24.54 -11.12 -9.68
N LYS A 6 25.78 -11.06 -9.21
CA LYS A 6 26.94 -11.63 -9.92
C LYS A 6 26.80 -13.13 -10.14
N GLY A 7 26.37 -13.87 -9.11
CA GLY A 7 26.12 -15.32 -9.20
C GLY A 7 25.05 -15.69 -10.22
N ALA A 8 24.08 -14.79 -10.48
CA ALA A 8 23.05 -14.92 -11.50
C ALA A 8 23.50 -14.38 -12.90
N GLY A 9 24.77 -14.00 -13.07
CA GLY A 9 25.30 -13.53 -14.34
C GLY A 9 25.07 -12.04 -14.63
N VAL A 10 24.58 -11.26 -13.67
CA VAL A 10 24.43 -9.81 -13.83
C VAL A 10 25.80 -9.14 -13.65
N THR A 11 26.39 -8.68 -14.75
CA THR A 11 27.76 -8.12 -14.76
C THR A 11 27.80 -6.59 -14.86
N ASN A 12 26.74 -5.98 -15.37
CA ASN A 12 26.65 -4.53 -15.55
C ASN A 12 25.60 -3.94 -14.61
N CYS A 13 26.01 -3.55 -13.41
CA CYS A 13 25.14 -2.88 -12.45
C CYS A 13 25.82 -1.65 -11.84
N LYS A 14 25.05 -0.56 -11.73
CA LYS A 14 25.42 0.61 -10.95
C LYS A 14 24.73 0.50 -9.59
N THR A 15 25.45 0.80 -8.52
CA THR A 15 24.94 0.67 -7.16
C THR A 15 24.93 2.03 -6.47
N TRP A 16 23.83 2.31 -5.79
CA TRP A 16 23.70 3.44 -4.88
C TRP A 16 23.42 2.90 -3.48
N CYS A 17 24.11 3.42 -2.50
CA CYS A 17 23.89 3.16 -1.09
C CYS A 17 23.90 4.50 -0.37
N GLY A 18 22.88 4.76 0.45
CA GLY A 18 22.81 6.04 1.17
C GLY A 18 21.63 6.13 2.12
N GLU A 19 21.62 7.18 2.90
CA GLU A 19 20.50 7.55 3.76
C GLU A 19 19.35 8.18 2.96
N SER A 20 18.17 8.31 3.58
CA SER A 20 16.92 8.74 2.93
C SER A 20 17.06 10.03 2.08
N GLY A 21 17.87 11.01 2.52
CA GLY A 21 18.08 12.26 1.76
C GLY A 21 18.89 12.11 0.47
N GLN A 22 19.61 11.01 0.27
CA GLN A 22 20.41 10.74 -0.93
C GLN A 22 19.64 9.91 -1.96
N ILE A 23 18.53 9.31 -1.56
CA ILE A 23 17.73 8.41 -2.38
C ILE A 23 17.03 9.17 -3.52
N GLU A 24 16.54 10.37 -3.27
CA GLU A 24 15.90 11.20 -4.31
C GLU A 24 16.85 11.50 -5.47
N GLN A 25 18.12 11.80 -5.15
CA GLN A 25 19.14 12.04 -6.15
C GLN A 25 19.46 10.77 -6.96
N ALA A 26 19.54 9.61 -6.30
CA ALA A 26 19.73 8.33 -6.96
C ALA A 26 18.56 8.01 -7.91
N PHE A 27 17.31 8.26 -7.52
CA PHE A 27 16.15 8.04 -8.38
C PHE A 27 16.05 9.04 -9.54
N ALA A 28 16.50 10.28 -9.36
CA ALA A 28 16.62 11.24 -10.46
C ALA A 28 17.60 10.74 -11.54
N GLU A 29 18.66 10.05 -11.14
CA GLU A 29 19.60 9.42 -12.09
C GLU A 29 18.95 8.24 -12.86
N VAL A 30 18.00 7.51 -12.27
CA VAL A 30 17.24 6.44 -12.95
C VAL A 30 16.49 7.00 -14.15
N ALA A 31 15.80 8.13 -13.98
CA ALA A 31 15.07 8.78 -15.06
C ALA A 31 16.00 9.18 -16.24
N THR A 32 17.25 9.52 -15.94
CA THR A 32 18.25 9.93 -16.94
C THR A 32 18.89 8.72 -17.64
N HIS A 33 19.27 7.71 -16.89
CA HIS A 33 20.01 6.54 -17.42
C HIS A 33 19.10 5.44 -17.95
N LYS A 34 17.81 5.45 -17.61
CA LYS A 34 16.78 4.48 -18.02
C LYS A 34 17.29 3.03 -17.95
N PRO A 35 17.68 2.54 -16.78
CA PRO A 35 18.13 1.15 -16.65
C PRO A 35 16.99 0.21 -17.04
N GLU A 36 17.35 -0.98 -17.54
CA GLU A 36 16.36 -2.00 -17.84
C GLU A 36 15.64 -2.46 -16.58
N VAL A 37 16.40 -2.66 -15.49
CA VAL A 37 15.86 -3.09 -14.18
C VAL A 37 16.42 -2.21 -13.07
N LEU A 38 15.54 -1.76 -12.18
CA LEU A 38 15.87 -1.09 -10.93
C LEU A 38 15.60 -2.04 -9.76
N VAL A 39 16.64 -2.55 -9.12
CA VAL A 39 16.52 -3.37 -7.89
C VAL A 39 16.59 -2.46 -6.69
N VAL A 40 15.57 -2.48 -5.84
CA VAL A 40 15.45 -1.60 -4.67
C VAL A 40 15.26 -2.42 -3.41
N LEU A 41 16.20 -2.31 -2.48
CA LEU A 41 16.08 -2.84 -1.12
C LEU A 41 15.79 -1.66 -0.19
N GLY A 42 14.58 -1.57 0.32
CA GLY A 42 14.17 -0.43 1.16
C GLY A 42 12.81 -0.63 1.81
N GLY A 43 12.38 0.34 2.60
CA GLY A 43 11.04 0.40 3.15
C GLY A 43 10.01 0.92 2.14
N ASP A 44 8.73 0.97 2.56
CA ASP A 44 7.59 1.30 1.68
C ASP A 44 7.73 2.67 1.01
N GLY A 45 8.20 3.69 1.74
CA GLY A 45 8.45 5.01 1.17
C GLY A 45 9.50 5.00 0.06
N THR A 46 10.61 4.26 0.25
CA THR A 46 11.67 4.11 -0.74
C THR A 46 11.16 3.38 -1.99
N ILE A 47 10.41 2.30 -1.79
CA ILE A 47 9.84 1.51 -2.89
C ILE A 47 8.81 2.31 -3.67
N ARG A 48 7.97 3.10 -2.99
CA ARG A 48 7.02 4.00 -3.64
C ARG A 48 7.73 5.04 -4.53
N THR A 49 8.76 5.71 -4.01
CA THR A 49 9.55 6.68 -4.78
C THR A 49 10.23 6.01 -5.99
N ALA A 50 10.74 4.80 -5.82
CA ALA A 50 11.31 4.01 -6.91
C ALA A 50 10.27 3.67 -7.98
N ALA A 51 9.07 3.28 -7.58
CA ALA A 51 7.96 3.00 -8.50
C ALA A 51 7.53 4.26 -9.28
N GLU A 52 7.49 5.42 -8.62
CA GLU A 52 7.25 6.71 -9.27
C GLU A 52 8.34 7.03 -10.31
N ALA A 53 9.60 6.78 -9.97
CA ALA A 53 10.73 6.97 -10.89
C ALA A 53 10.70 6.02 -12.10
N CYS A 54 10.17 4.81 -11.93
CA CYS A 54 10.02 3.83 -13.02
C CYS A 54 8.79 4.09 -13.90
N ALA A 55 7.77 4.79 -13.38
CA ALA A 55 6.51 4.98 -14.07
C ALA A 55 6.70 5.66 -15.44
N GLY A 56 6.21 5.00 -16.50
CA GLY A 56 6.30 5.53 -17.88
C GLY A 56 7.69 5.50 -18.52
N THR A 57 8.72 4.99 -17.84
CA THR A 57 10.10 4.94 -18.38
C THR A 57 10.42 3.67 -19.14
N GLY A 58 9.65 2.61 -18.95
CA GLY A 58 9.97 1.27 -19.45
C GLY A 58 10.88 0.46 -18.51
N THR A 59 11.45 1.07 -17.47
CA THR A 59 12.24 0.40 -16.44
C THR A 59 11.37 -0.55 -15.62
N TYR A 60 11.86 -1.77 -15.40
CA TYR A 60 11.24 -2.72 -14.50
C TYR A 60 11.71 -2.51 -13.06
N LEU A 61 10.79 -2.45 -12.12
CA LEU A 61 11.09 -2.39 -10.70
C LEU A 61 11.16 -3.81 -10.12
N LEU A 62 12.19 -4.10 -9.33
CA LEU A 62 12.30 -5.29 -8.47
C LEU A 62 12.35 -4.80 -7.01
N PRO A 63 11.19 -4.70 -6.34
CA PRO A 63 11.11 -4.14 -4.99
C PRO A 63 11.40 -5.22 -3.95
N LEU A 64 12.44 -5.07 -3.14
CA LEU A 64 12.84 -6.02 -2.10
C LEU A 64 12.51 -5.50 -0.70
N PRO A 65 12.03 -6.36 0.23
CA PRO A 65 11.68 -5.96 1.57
C PRO A 65 12.92 -5.54 2.37
N GLY A 66 13.01 -4.27 2.75
CA GLY A 66 14.11 -3.70 3.54
C GLY A 66 13.63 -2.79 4.68
N GLY A 67 12.33 -2.66 4.87
CA GLY A 67 11.69 -1.86 5.92
C GLY A 67 10.99 -2.72 6.98
N THR A 68 10.15 -2.09 7.77
CA THR A 68 9.37 -2.75 8.84
C THR A 68 8.07 -3.36 8.30
N LEU A 69 7.27 -2.61 7.56
CA LEU A 69 5.96 -3.07 7.07
C LEU A 69 6.09 -3.85 5.76
N ASN A 70 6.86 -3.33 4.80
CA ASN A 70 7.11 -3.95 3.50
C ASN A 70 5.82 -4.33 2.76
N VAL A 71 4.84 -3.41 2.71
CA VAL A 71 3.47 -3.69 2.27
C VAL A 71 3.42 -4.21 0.83
N LEU A 72 4.06 -3.52 -0.11
CA LEU A 72 4.12 -3.98 -1.50
C LEU A 72 5.01 -5.23 -1.66
N PRO A 73 6.23 -5.33 -1.11
CA PRO A 73 6.99 -6.57 -1.16
C PRO A 73 6.26 -7.79 -0.59
N ARG A 74 5.56 -7.64 0.53
CA ARG A 74 4.75 -8.74 1.09
C ARG A 74 3.63 -9.19 0.18
N ALA A 75 2.99 -8.27 -0.51
CA ALA A 75 1.96 -8.61 -1.50
C ALA A 75 2.53 -9.36 -2.72
N LEU A 76 3.83 -9.22 -3.01
CA LEU A 76 4.51 -9.88 -4.13
C LEU A 76 5.21 -11.17 -3.75
N TYR A 77 5.79 -11.25 -2.55
CA TYR A 77 6.71 -12.33 -2.13
C TYR A 77 6.30 -13.02 -0.83
N GLY A 78 5.16 -12.65 -0.23
CA GLY A 78 4.81 -13.11 1.12
C GLY A 78 5.78 -12.56 2.18
N ASP A 79 6.04 -13.34 3.21
CA ASP A 79 6.97 -12.98 4.30
C ASP A 79 8.43 -13.38 4.02
N SER A 80 8.77 -13.64 2.76
CA SER A 80 10.11 -14.07 2.37
C SER A 80 11.16 -12.99 2.61
N PRO A 81 12.36 -13.34 3.14
CA PRO A 81 13.45 -12.40 3.27
C PRO A 81 13.95 -11.95 1.90
N TRP A 82 14.48 -10.74 1.82
CA TRP A 82 14.89 -10.16 0.53
C TRP A 82 15.89 -11.01 -0.27
N GLN A 83 16.75 -11.79 0.42
CA GLN A 83 17.72 -12.68 -0.25
C GLN A 83 17.04 -13.79 -1.04
N GLU A 84 15.97 -14.36 -0.48
CA GLU A 84 15.18 -15.41 -1.10
C GLU A 84 14.34 -14.84 -2.24
N ALA A 85 13.63 -13.74 -1.97
CA ALA A 85 12.86 -13.02 -2.98
C ALA A 85 13.71 -12.67 -4.22
N LEU A 86 14.94 -12.18 -4.01
CA LEU A 86 15.86 -11.88 -5.10
C LEU A 86 16.32 -13.13 -5.86
N LYS A 87 16.73 -14.19 -5.14
CA LYS A 87 17.21 -15.44 -5.77
C LYS A 87 16.11 -16.10 -6.60
N GLU A 88 14.91 -16.24 -6.05
CA GLU A 88 13.78 -16.85 -6.76
C GLU A 88 13.37 -16.02 -7.98
N THR A 89 13.35 -14.68 -7.83
CA THR A 89 13.06 -13.81 -8.98
C THR A 89 14.11 -13.92 -10.07
N LEU A 90 15.40 -14.02 -9.73
CA LEU A 90 16.47 -14.17 -10.72
C LEU A 90 16.47 -15.57 -11.38
N ALA A 91 16.07 -16.60 -10.63
CA ALA A 91 15.99 -17.96 -11.16
C ALA A 91 14.84 -18.14 -12.15
N ASN A 92 13.68 -17.55 -11.86
CA ASN A 92 12.44 -17.70 -12.64
C ASN A 92 11.72 -16.35 -12.77
N PRO A 93 12.26 -15.40 -13.55
CA PRO A 93 11.70 -14.05 -13.64
C PRO A 93 10.37 -14.03 -14.42
N LEU A 94 9.38 -13.35 -13.86
CA LEU A 94 8.13 -13.02 -14.52
C LEU A 94 7.93 -11.51 -14.50
N THR A 95 7.68 -10.92 -15.66
CA THR A 95 7.32 -9.51 -15.76
C THR A 95 5.82 -9.33 -15.60
N LYS A 96 5.41 -8.41 -14.73
CA LYS A 96 4.00 -8.03 -14.52
C LYS A 96 3.84 -6.53 -14.61
N LYS A 97 2.63 -6.09 -14.98
CA LYS A 97 2.21 -4.69 -14.86
C LYS A 97 1.33 -4.58 -13.63
N LEU A 98 1.74 -3.78 -12.68
CA LEU A 98 0.94 -3.50 -11.50
C LEU A 98 0.08 -2.27 -11.77
N SER A 99 -1.21 -2.41 -11.53
CA SER A 99 -2.12 -1.29 -11.43
C SER A 99 -2.08 -0.73 -10.01
N GLY A 100 -2.30 0.55 -9.88
CA GLY A 100 -2.26 1.24 -8.60
C GLY A 100 -3.32 2.33 -8.51
N GLY A 101 -3.15 3.18 -7.52
CA GLY A 101 -3.92 4.40 -7.40
C GLY A 101 -3.00 5.62 -7.29
N ARG A 102 -3.61 6.78 -7.40
CA ARG A 102 -2.93 8.07 -7.30
C ARG A 102 -3.73 9.06 -6.47
N VAL A 103 -3.03 9.78 -5.62
CA VAL A 103 -3.53 10.98 -4.95
C VAL A 103 -2.56 12.12 -5.22
N ARG A 104 -2.98 13.12 -5.99
CA ARG A 104 -2.09 14.19 -6.50
C ARG A 104 -0.93 13.58 -7.31
N HIS A 105 0.32 13.74 -6.85
CA HIS A 105 1.53 13.18 -7.46
C HIS A 105 1.97 11.84 -6.84
N ASN A 106 1.40 11.46 -5.69
CA ASN A 106 1.79 10.24 -5.00
C ASN A 106 1.02 9.03 -5.57
N VAL A 107 1.73 7.96 -5.89
CA VAL A 107 1.14 6.67 -6.28
C VAL A 107 1.10 5.71 -5.09
N PHE A 108 0.22 4.71 -5.18
CA PHE A 108 0.17 3.58 -4.24
C PHE A 108 -0.24 2.31 -4.99
N PHE A 109 0.13 1.15 -4.47
CA PHE A 109 -0.06 -0.14 -5.17
C PHE A 109 -0.85 -1.15 -4.35
N VAL A 110 -1.03 -0.90 -3.07
CA VAL A 110 -1.74 -1.79 -2.15
C VAL A 110 -3.02 -1.15 -1.67
N ALA A 111 -2.94 -0.05 -0.93
CA ALA A 111 -4.12 0.65 -0.46
C ALA A 111 -3.88 2.14 -0.16
N ALA A 112 -4.92 2.93 -0.39
CA ALA A 112 -5.08 4.25 0.21
C ALA A 112 -6.10 4.16 1.34
N VAL A 113 -5.75 4.63 2.54
CA VAL A 113 -6.63 4.64 3.70
C VAL A 113 -6.80 6.06 4.23
N VAL A 114 -8.03 6.51 4.28
CA VAL A 114 -8.46 7.84 4.70
C VAL A 114 -9.14 7.71 6.06
N GLY A 115 -8.85 8.59 6.99
CA GLY A 115 -9.37 8.54 8.34
C GLY A 115 -8.26 8.35 9.37
N ALA A 116 -8.52 7.79 10.54
CA ALA A 116 -7.55 7.58 11.60
C ALA A 116 -6.94 6.16 11.62
N PRO A 117 -6.19 5.74 10.57
CA PRO A 117 -5.66 4.39 10.44
C PRO A 117 -4.42 4.13 11.30
N GLY A 118 -3.77 5.17 11.85
CA GLY A 118 -2.66 4.96 12.78
C GLY A 118 -3.04 4.03 13.93
N LEU A 119 -4.31 4.08 14.31
CA LEU A 119 -4.88 3.24 15.35
C LEU A 119 -5.11 1.79 14.91
N TRP A 120 -5.53 1.61 13.66
CA TRP A 120 -5.68 0.28 13.06
C TRP A 120 -4.32 -0.41 12.94
N MET A 121 -3.29 0.32 12.57
CA MET A 121 -1.93 -0.21 12.47
C MET A 121 -1.35 -0.53 13.85
N GLU A 122 -1.53 0.34 14.84
CA GLU A 122 -1.09 0.11 16.21
C GLU A 122 -1.91 -0.98 16.91
N ALA A 123 -3.23 -1.04 16.69
CA ALA A 123 -4.08 -2.10 17.22
C ALA A 123 -3.76 -3.47 16.58
N ARG A 124 -3.55 -3.50 15.27
CA ARG A 124 -3.15 -4.73 14.55
C ARG A 124 -1.79 -5.25 15.04
N GLU A 125 -0.83 -4.36 15.25
CA GLU A 125 0.49 -4.73 15.77
C GLU A 125 0.40 -5.24 17.22
N ALA A 126 -0.37 -4.57 18.08
CA ALA A 126 -0.59 -5.01 19.45
C ALA A 126 -1.37 -6.35 19.52
N ILE A 127 -2.33 -6.58 18.63
CA ILE A 127 -3.03 -7.88 18.52
C ILE A 127 -2.05 -8.97 18.05
N ARG A 128 -1.17 -8.65 17.09
CA ARG A 128 -0.15 -9.60 16.60
C ARG A 128 0.86 -9.96 17.68
N GLU A 129 1.22 -9.00 18.56
CA GLU A 129 2.11 -9.19 19.69
C GLU A 129 1.42 -9.85 20.90
N GLY A 130 0.11 -10.10 20.83
CA GLY A 130 -0.68 -10.71 21.89
C GLY A 130 -1.02 -9.75 23.04
N ASP A 131 -0.75 -8.46 22.91
CA ASP A 131 -1.01 -7.42 23.92
C ASP A 131 -2.39 -6.77 23.73
N ILE A 132 -3.44 -7.57 23.90
CA ILE A 132 -4.84 -7.18 23.72
C ILE A 132 -5.26 -6.03 24.66
N LEU A 133 -4.70 -5.99 25.89
CA LEU A 133 -5.04 -4.95 26.88
C LEU A 133 -4.49 -3.57 26.46
N ASN A 134 -3.28 -3.53 25.92
CA ASN A 134 -2.66 -2.31 25.40
C ASN A 134 -3.33 -1.85 24.10
N ALA A 135 -3.76 -2.79 23.27
CA ALA A 135 -4.55 -2.52 22.07
C ALA A 135 -5.87 -1.83 22.40
N VAL A 136 -6.60 -2.32 23.42
CA VAL A 136 -7.87 -1.73 23.91
C VAL A 136 -7.67 -0.36 24.54
N GLY A 137 -6.60 -0.16 25.32
CA GLY A 137 -6.29 1.14 25.95
C GLY A 137 -5.91 2.21 24.93
N LYS A 138 -5.08 1.87 23.94
CA LYS A 138 -4.70 2.76 22.85
C LYS A 138 -5.89 3.03 21.90
N ALA A 139 -6.72 2.03 21.64
CA ALA A 139 -7.94 2.17 20.85
C ALA A 139 -8.92 3.17 21.49
N GLY A 140 -9.05 3.21 22.83
CA GLY A 140 -9.97 4.11 23.52
C GLY A 140 -9.62 5.60 23.38
N VAL A 141 -8.35 5.98 23.60
CA VAL A 141 -7.89 7.37 23.49
C VAL A 141 -7.94 7.87 22.03
N ALA A 142 -7.72 7.02 21.16
CA ALA A 142 -7.63 7.31 19.75
C ALA A 142 -9.00 7.22 19.06
N PHE A 143 -9.95 6.52 19.64
CA PHE A 143 -11.33 6.48 19.24
C PHE A 143 -12.01 7.87 19.39
N GLU A 144 -11.79 8.59 20.49
CA GLU A 144 -12.28 9.96 20.64
C GLU A 144 -11.74 10.89 19.53
N ALA A 145 -10.48 10.70 19.12
CA ALA A 145 -9.87 11.46 18.02
C ALA A 145 -10.44 11.07 16.63
N MET A 146 -10.91 9.84 16.44
CA MET A 146 -11.55 9.39 15.20
C MET A 146 -12.88 10.10 14.94
N PHE A 147 -13.77 10.14 15.93
CA PHE A 147 -15.09 10.74 15.78
C PHE A 147 -15.08 12.26 15.61
N ASP A 148 -13.95 12.90 15.89
CA ASP A 148 -13.78 14.34 15.69
C ASP A 148 -13.58 14.72 14.20
N THR A 149 -13.46 13.73 13.30
CA THR A 149 -13.24 13.95 11.87
C THR A 149 -14.11 13.06 11.02
N THR A 150 -15.34 13.48 10.75
CA THR A 150 -16.22 12.79 9.79
C THR A 150 -15.73 13.04 8.36
N ILE A 151 -15.56 11.97 7.61
CA ILE A 151 -15.17 11.99 6.21
C ILE A 151 -16.41 11.85 5.35
N GLN A 152 -16.67 12.81 4.49
CA GLN A 152 -17.65 12.67 3.42
C GLN A 152 -16.98 12.02 2.22
N TYR A 153 -17.58 10.97 1.69
CA TYR A 153 -17.08 10.28 0.52
C TYR A 153 -18.08 10.32 -0.63
N PHE A 154 -17.56 10.37 -1.84
CA PHE A 154 -18.32 10.36 -3.10
C PHE A 154 -17.63 9.38 -4.06
N ILE A 155 -18.33 8.32 -4.39
CA ILE A 155 -17.85 7.27 -5.31
C ILE A 155 -18.67 7.32 -6.60
N SER A 156 -20.00 7.40 -6.48
CA SER A 156 -20.93 7.61 -7.56
C SER A 156 -22.14 8.41 -7.03
N PRO A 157 -23.07 8.86 -7.89
CA PRO A 157 -24.29 9.50 -7.42
C PRO A 157 -25.09 8.67 -6.41
N GLU A 158 -25.07 7.34 -6.57
CA GLU A 158 -25.81 6.39 -5.73
C GLU A 158 -24.99 5.95 -4.51
N VAL A 159 -23.66 6.10 -4.54
CA VAL A 159 -22.74 5.66 -3.47
C VAL A 159 -21.96 6.85 -2.94
N SER A 160 -22.56 7.52 -1.98
CA SER A 160 -21.98 8.65 -1.26
C SER A 160 -22.49 8.67 0.16
N GLY A 161 -21.73 9.20 1.08
CA GLY A 161 -22.13 9.22 2.49
C GLY A 161 -21.10 9.83 3.41
N LYS A 162 -21.19 9.45 4.66
CA LYS A 162 -20.22 9.78 5.72
C LYS A 162 -19.65 8.49 6.27
N ALA A 163 -18.40 8.51 6.64
CA ALA A 163 -17.71 7.38 7.25
C ALA A 163 -16.55 7.90 8.12
N GLU A 164 -16.09 7.10 9.06
CA GLU A 164 -14.87 7.36 9.83
C GLU A 164 -13.62 6.96 9.04
N VAL A 165 -13.76 5.91 8.22
CA VAL A 165 -12.66 5.42 7.38
C VAL A 165 -13.14 5.16 5.96
N VAL A 166 -12.34 5.59 4.99
CA VAL A 166 -12.51 5.20 3.58
C VAL A 166 -11.23 4.57 3.09
N ALA A 167 -11.29 3.32 2.63
CA ALA A 167 -10.15 2.62 2.06
C ALA A 167 -10.36 2.39 0.56
N VAL A 168 -9.30 2.54 -0.23
CA VAL A 168 -9.27 2.13 -1.64
C VAL A 168 -8.19 1.08 -1.79
N ILE A 169 -8.58 -0.14 -2.13
CA ILE A 169 -7.73 -1.32 -2.15
C ILE A 169 -7.43 -1.69 -3.60
N CYS A 170 -6.15 -1.79 -3.93
CA CYS A 170 -5.72 -2.14 -5.29
C CYS A 170 -5.94 -3.62 -5.60
N PRO A 171 -6.08 -3.99 -6.90
CA PRO A 171 -6.32 -5.38 -7.33
C PRO A 171 -5.28 -6.39 -6.84
N LEU A 172 -4.03 -5.95 -6.64
CA LEU A 172 -2.93 -6.80 -6.17
C LEU A 172 -3.23 -7.55 -4.86
N VAL A 173 -4.01 -6.94 -3.96
CA VAL A 173 -4.28 -7.46 -2.62
C VAL A 173 -5.75 -7.72 -2.34
N SER A 174 -6.64 -7.50 -3.31
CA SER A 174 -8.05 -7.79 -3.14
C SER A 174 -8.35 -9.23 -3.55
N GLU A 175 -8.75 -10.06 -2.60
CA GLU A 175 -9.14 -11.45 -2.83
C GLU A 175 -10.38 -11.59 -3.74
N GLN A 176 -11.20 -10.53 -3.84
CA GLN A 176 -12.43 -10.52 -4.63
C GLN A 176 -12.24 -10.04 -6.07
N LEU A 177 -11.05 -9.52 -6.39
CA LEU A 177 -10.75 -9.04 -7.73
C LEU A 177 -9.95 -10.10 -8.49
N CYS A 178 -10.62 -10.81 -9.39
CA CYS A 178 -9.92 -11.65 -10.35
C CYS A 178 -8.96 -10.80 -11.19
N ASP A 179 -7.82 -11.36 -11.60
CA ASP A 179 -6.80 -10.70 -12.43
C ASP A 179 -7.34 -10.00 -13.71
N SER A 180 -8.53 -10.37 -14.16
CA SER A 180 -9.21 -9.80 -15.34
C SER A 180 -9.95 -8.49 -15.09
N GLU A 181 -10.32 -8.18 -13.83
CA GLU A 181 -11.05 -6.96 -13.47
C GLU A 181 -10.15 -5.94 -12.77
N GLN A 182 -9.29 -5.28 -13.49
CA GLN A 182 -8.35 -4.28 -12.98
C GLN A 182 -9.03 -3.01 -12.41
N THR A 183 -9.97 -3.18 -11.48
CA THR A 183 -10.69 -2.06 -10.85
C THR A 183 -10.54 -2.16 -9.34
N PRO A 184 -10.09 -1.11 -8.64
CA PRO A 184 -9.95 -1.13 -7.19
C PRO A 184 -11.30 -1.31 -6.49
N GLU A 185 -11.23 -1.81 -5.27
CA GLU A 185 -12.32 -1.90 -4.33
C GLU A 185 -12.28 -0.69 -3.38
N ALA A 186 -13.37 0.03 -3.24
CA ALA A 186 -13.52 1.07 -2.22
C ALA A 186 -14.38 0.53 -1.09
N ALA A 187 -13.90 0.70 0.13
CA ALA A 187 -14.60 0.37 1.37
C ALA A 187 -14.87 1.66 2.15
N ALA A 188 -16.13 1.94 2.44
CA ALA A 188 -16.50 2.95 3.42
C ALA A 188 -16.92 2.25 4.72
N ILE A 189 -16.31 2.63 5.82
CA ILE A 189 -16.45 1.99 7.13
C ILE A 189 -17.03 3.02 8.09
N ASP A 190 -18.25 2.74 8.54
CA ASP A 190 -19.03 3.56 9.46
C ASP A 190 -19.25 2.76 10.76
N VAL A 191 -18.43 3.01 11.76
CA VAL A 191 -18.47 2.33 13.06
C VAL A 191 -19.00 3.27 14.12
N GLY A 192 -20.16 2.95 14.67
CA GLY A 192 -20.86 3.79 15.65
C GLY A 192 -20.19 3.88 17.03
N ASN A 193 -19.28 2.95 17.37
CA ASN A 193 -18.64 2.89 18.69
C ASN A 193 -17.36 2.04 18.73
N ALA A 194 -16.63 2.14 19.87
CA ALA A 194 -15.35 1.43 20.06
C ALA A 194 -15.47 -0.10 20.01
N THR A 195 -16.60 -0.64 20.42
CA THR A 195 -16.83 -2.10 20.43
C THR A 195 -16.98 -2.63 19.01
N GLU A 196 -17.70 -1.92 18.15
CA GLU A 196 -17.82 -2.23 16.72
C GLU A 196 -16.47 -2.14 16.02
N LEU A 197 -15.68 -1.09 16.32
CA LEU A 197 -14.33 -0.94 15.79
C LEU A 197 -13.43 -2.11 16.19
N LEU A 198 -13.49 -2.55 17.44
CA LEU A 198 -12.69 -3.70 17.91
C LEU A 198 -13.18 -5.00 17.23
N GLY A 199 -14.48 -5.16 17.07
CA GLY A 199 -15.09 -6.27 16.33
C GLY A 199 -14.57 -6.32 14.89
N LEU A 200 -14.63 -5.19 14.19
CA LEU A 200 -14.17 -5.06 12.82
C LEU A 200 -12.65 -5.28 12.70
N ALA A 201 -11.83 -4.75 13.64
CA ALA A 201 -10.39 -5.01 13.68
C ALA A 201 -10.08 -6.50 13.85
N THR A 202 -10.86 -7.18 14.70
CA THR A 202 -10.76 -8.63 14.88
C THR A 202 -11.17 -9.37 13.60
N ALA A 203 -12.27 -8.99 12.97
CA ALA A 203 -12.72 -9.56 11.70
C ALA A 203 -11.67 -9.35 10.58
N ALA A 204 -11.01 -8.18 10.56
CA ALA A 204 -9.93 -7.88 9.63
C ALA A 204 -8.71 -8.78 9.82
N ALA A 205 -8.35 -9.11 11.07
CA ALA A 205 -7.25 -10.02 11.37
C ALA A 205 -7.51 -11.46 10.84
N PHE A 206 -8.78 -11.84 10.71
CA PHE A 206 -9.22 -13.13 10.15
C PHE A 206 -9.69 -13.05 8.69
N GLY A 207 -9.50 -11.93 8.00
CA GLY A 207 -9.92 -11.74 6.61
C GLY A 207 -11.43 -11.57 6.38
N LYS A 208 -12.24 -11.47 7.46
CA LYS A 208 -13.72 -11.44 7.40
C LYS A 208 -14.35 -10.05 7.51
N TRP A 209 -13.57 -8.99 7.46
CA TRP A 209 -14.05 -7.62 7.64
C TRP A 209 -14.99 -7.14 6.52
N ARG A 210 -14.94 -7.78 5.36
CA ARG A 210 -15.77 -7.43 4.20
C ARG A 210 -17.24 -7.76 4.37
N ASP A 211 -17.55 -8.73 5.23
CA ASP A 211 -18.92 -9.20 5.50
C ASP A 211 -19.56 -8.46 6.67
N ASP A 212 -18.87 -7.48 7.26
CA ASP A 212 -19.38 -6.71 8.39
C ASP A 212 -20.40 -5.66 7.92
N GLU A 213 -21.48 -5.50 8.67
CA GLU A 213 -22.59 -4.57 8.35
C GLU A 213 -22.15 -3.10 8.35
N SER A 214 -21.08 -2.75 9.07
CA SER A 214 -20.48 -1.42 9.09
C SER A 214 -19.67 -1.09 7.83
N VAL A 215 -19.47 -2.05 6.92
CA VAL A 215 -18.64 -1.92 5.74
C VAL A 215 -19.47 -1.88 4.47
N THR A 216 -19.39 -0.78 3.75
CA THR A 216 -19.96 -0.65 2.40
C THR A 216 -18.84 -0.80 1.37
N LEU A 217 -18.94 -1.83 0.53
CA LEU A 217 -17.99 -2.14 -0.52
C LEU A 217 -18.53 -1.78 -1.90
N THR A 218 -17.66 -1.22 -2.74
CA THR A 218 -18.00 -0.99 -4.15
C THR A 218 -16.74 -0.95 -5.03
N LYS A 219 -16.86 -1.41 -6.26
CA LYS A 219 -15.79 -1.30 -7.25
C LYS A 219 -15.83 0.10 -7.88
N THR A 220 -14.69 0.79 -7.92
CA THR A 220 -14.62 2.14 -8.47
C THR A 220 -13.24 2.50 -8.96
N ARG A 221 -13.19 3.41 -9.93
CA ARG A 221 -11.95 3.99 -10.44
C ARG A 221 -11.66 5.38 -9.88
N HIS A 222 -12.61 5.94 -9.14
CA HIS A 222 -12.46 7.28 -8.60
C HIS A 222 -13.22 7.41 -7.28
N VAL A 223 -12.56 7.98 -6.28
CA VAL A 223 -13.15 8.32 -4.99
C VAL A 223 -12.76 9.74 -4.63
N THR A 224 -13.73 10.57 -4.30
CA THR A 224 -13.48 11.87 -3.69
C THR A 224 -13.80 11.79 -2.20
N VAL A 225 -12.91 12.29 -1.38
CA VAL A 225 -13.12 12.43 0.06
C VAL A 225 -12.92 13.88 0.49
N GLN A 226 -13.75 14.34 1.42
CA GLN A 226 -13.61 15.66 2.01
C GLN A 226 -13.99 15.67 3.48
N SER A 227 -13.43 16.63 4.24
CA SER A 227 -13.70 16.82 5.65
C SER A 227 -13.62 18.30 6.02
N ASN A 228 -14.12 18.65 7.20
CA ASN A 228 -13.98 20.00 7.78
C ASN A 228 -12.57 20.27 8.34
N LYS A 229 -11.79 19.22 8.62
CA LYS A 229 -10.40 19.23 9.10
C LYS A 229 -9.45 18.63 8.05
N ASP A 230 -8.15 18.72 8.28
CA ASP A 230 -7.16 18.05 7.45
C ASP A 230 -7.35 16.54 7.54
N ILE A 231 -7.42 15.90 6.38
CA ILE A 231 -7.68 14.48 6.23
C ILE A 231 -6.41 13.69 6.53
N PRO A 232 -6.43 12.79 7.53
CA PRO A 232 -5.38 11.78 7.65
C PRO A 232 -5.46 10.83 6.45
N LEU A 233 -4.44 10.79 5.62
CA LEU A 233 -4.34 9.88 4.48
C LEU A 233 -3.04 9.09 4.53
N PHE A 234 -3.16 7.80 4.29
CA PHE A 234 -2.03 6.88 4.22
C PHE A 234 -2.06 6.14 2.88
N LEU A 235 -0.93 6.11 2.20
CA LEU A 235 -0.71 5.40 0.95
C LEU A 235 0.31 4.30 1.22
N ASP A 236 -0.06 3.04 1.07
CA ASP A 236 0.77 1.87 1.35
C ASP A 236 1.46 1.95 2.74
N GLY A 237 0.72 2.43 3.74
CA GLY A 237 1.20 2.60 5.11
C GLY A 237 1.93 3.93 5.42
N GLU A 238 2.25 4.73 4.42
CA GLU A 238 2.96 6.00 4.57
C GLU A 238 2.01 7.19 4.61
N ARG A 239 2.17 8.07 5.60
CA ARG A 239 1.30 9.25 5.75
C ARG A 239 1.58 10.31 4.67
N VAL A 240 0.51 10.79 4.04
CA VAL A 240 0.56 11.85 3.01
C VAL A 240 -0.33 13.03 3.41
N LYS A 241 0.18 14.26 3.24
CA LYS A 241 -0.57 15.49 3.52
C LYS A 241 -1.41 15.90 2.32
N VAL A 242 -2.72 15.98 2.48
CA VAL A 242 -3.67 16.32 1.40
C VAL A 242 -4.58 17.52 1.69
N GLY A 243 -4.62 17.99 2.96
CA GLY A 243 -5.55 19.03 3.40
C GLY A 243 -6.97 18.48 3.58
N LYS A 244 -7.99 19.26 3.28
CA LYS A 244 -9.41 18.96 3.56
C LYS A 244 -10.13 18.21 2.44
N LYS A 245 -9.50 18.00 1.30
CA LYS A 245 -10.04 17.27 0.15
C LYS A 245 -8.95 16.44 -0.51
N ALA A 246 -9.31 15.21 -0.88
CA ALA A 246 -8.45 14.35 -1.69
C ALA A 246 -9.30 13.65 -2.77
N GLU A 247 -8.68 13.45 -3.92
CA GLU A 247 -9.21 12.66 -5.03
C GLU A 247 -8.28 11.48 -5.23
N ILE A 248 -8.84 10.29 -5.15
CA ILE A 248 -8.15 9.02 -5.31
C ILE A 248 -8.56 8.47 -6.67
N THR A 249 -7.61 8.32 -7.57
CA THR A 249 -7.87 7.88 -8.94
C THR A 249 -7.10 6.60 -9.24
N PHE A 250 -7.74 5.64 -9.87
CA PHE A 250 -7.10 4.42 -10.34
C PHE A 250 -6.17 4.68 -11.52
N VAL A 251 -5.00 4.04 -11.51
CA VAL A 251 -3.99 4.10 -12.56
C VAL A 251 -3.70 2.68 -13.05
N PRO A 252 -4.26 2.26 -14.18
CA PRO A 252 -3.98 0.96 -14.73
C PRO A 252 -2.54 0.88 -15.23
N ASN A 253 -1.90 -0.27 -15.05
CA ASN A 253 -0.53 -0.53 -15.50
C ASN A 253 0.47 0.57 -15.07
N ALA A 254 0.38 0.99 -13.81
CA ALA A 254 1.13 2.14 -13.28
C ALA A 254 2.65 1.90 -13.27
N VAL A 255 3.10 0.66 -13.02
CA VAL A 255 4.52 0.30 -13.01
C VAL A 255 4.73 -1.12 -13.53
N ASN A 256 5.86 -1.34 -14.22
CA ASN A 256 6.32 -2.67 -14.58
C ASN A 256 7.16 -3.25 -13.44
N VAL A 257 6.91 -4.49 -13.06
CA VAL A 257 7.71 -5.18 -12.01
C VAL A 257 8.25 -6.51 -12.54
N ILE A 258 9.34 -6.96 -11.92
CA ILE A 258 9.82 -8.34 -12.05
C ILE A 258 9.58 -9.05 -10.73
N VAL A 259 8.95 -10.20 -10.80
CA VAL A 259 8.59 -11.05 -9.65
C VAL A 259 8.95 -12.50 -9.97
N PRO A 260 9.04 -13.41 -9.00
CA PRO A 260 9.18 -14.83 -9.29
C PRO A 260 7.93 -15.38 -9.98
N GLN A 261 8.11 -16.33 -10.87
CA GLN A 261 7.01 -16.96 -11.60
C GLN A 261 6.07 -17.73 -10.66
N ASN A 262 6.62 -18.38 -9.66
CA ASN A 262 5.86 -19.08 -8.63
C ASN A 262 5.81 -18.20 -7.37
N PRO A 263 4.63 -18.09 -6.70
CA PRO A 263 4.56 -17.44 -5.41
C PRO A 263 5.53 -18.12 -4.44
N ILE A 264 6.26 -17.33 -3.67
CA ILE A 264 7.11 -17.87 -2.59
C ILE A 264 6.15 -18.24 -1.45
N THR A 265 6.03 -19.51 -1.14
CA THR A 265 5.16 -20.07 -0.08
C THR A 265 5.81 -19.94 1.30
#